data_9daf1d19939b3a1e091bf5584cd9da1f
#
_entry.id   9daf1d19939b3a1e091bf5584cd9da1f
#
_cell.length_a   1.000
_cell.length_b   1.000
_cell.length_c   1.000
_cell.angle_alpha   90.00
_cell.angle_beta   90.00
_cell.angle_gamma   90.00
#
_symmetry.space_group_name_H-M   'P 1'
#
loop_
_entity.id
_entity.type
_entity.pdbx_description
1 polymer ?
#
loop_
_entity_poly.entity_id
_entity_poly.type
_entity_poly.pdbx_seq_one_letter_code
_entity_poly.pdbx_strand_id
1 'polypeptide(L)'
;PEYLERGRDQLVKLEVYRAGSLQAPGSGTFSLFDPDGVAVVDAQAITVASSRAQYTIPASAIPISTPVGEGWQEEWVLTSPGGVTRTFRRSAAVVLRALFPVVTDADLLACYSDLDDLRPADRTSYQDYIDEAWRRVIGRLVARGKFPYLVLDPWSLREYTLETTLALVFADFGSSVGEGRYVELAEMHKRTAAAAWRNLNFIYDEDHDGRPSGNGKRDSAHPVIYLSNAKRGRWRY
;
A
#
# COMPACT_ATOMS: atom_id res chain seq x y z
N PRO A 1 7.31 -2.53 4.14
CA PRO A 1 7.09 -2.52 5.58
C PRO A 1 5.62 -2.52 5.92
N GLU A 2 5.25 -3.05 7.09
CA GLU A 2 3.92 -2.86 7.66
C GLU A 2 3.83 -1.44 8.23
N TYR A 3 2.68 -0.77 8.07
CA TYR A 3 2.49 0.57 8.58
C TYR A 3 1.68 0.53 9.88
N LEU A 4 2.29 1.02 10.96
CA LEU A 4 1.73 1.03 12.30
C LEU A 4 1.32 2.46 12.67
N GLU A 5 0.02 2.71 12.84
CA GLU A 5 -0.46 4.04 13.25
C GLU A 5 -0.22 4.26 14.74
N ARG A 6 0.42 5.38 15.11
CA ARG A 6 0.60 5.74 16.52
C ARG A 6 -0.70 6.16 17.17
N GLY A 7 -0.85 5.80 18.44
CA GLY A 7 -1.99 6.18 19.27
C GLY A 7 -3.29 5.46 18.93
N ARG A 8 -3.23 4.30 18.26
CA ARG A 8 -4.40 3.49 17.91
C ARG A 8 -4.17 2.02 18.18
N ASP A 9 -5.24 1.35 18.59
CA ASP A 9 -5.30 -0.11 18.58
C ASP A 9 -5.35 -0.58 17.13
N GLN A 10 -4.49 -1.54 16.77
CA GLN A 10 -4.42 -2.02 15.39
C GLN A 10 -4.15 -3.51 15.31
N LEU A 11 -4.91 -4.18 14.46
CA LEU A 11 -4.79 -5.59 14.21
C LEU A 11 -3.74 -5.86 13.13
N VAL A 12 -2.62 -6.48 13.52
CA VAL A 12 -1.61 -6.97 12.59
C VAL A 12 -1.82 -8.45 12.31
N LYS A 13 -1.50 -8.89 11.09
CA LYS A 13 -1.74 -10.25 10.63
C LYS A 13 -0.51 -10.79 9.92
N LEU A 14 -0.25 -12.08 10.11
CA LEU A 14 0.75 -12.80 9.34
C LEU A 14 0.13 -14.03 8.69
N GLU A 15 0.32 -14.16 7.38
CA GLU A 15 -0.04 -15.33 6.60
C GLU A 15 1.19 -16.21 6.41
N VAL A 16 1.05 -17.49 6.66
CA VAL A 16 2.13 -18.48 6.47
C VAL A 16 1.71 -19.44 5.37
N TYR A 17 2.54 -19.54 4.35
CA TYR A 17 2.30 -20.45 3.23
C TYR A 17 3.25 -21.63 3.26
N ARG A 18 2.75 -22.82 2.94
CA ARG A 18 3.53 -24.03 2.72
C ARG A 18 3.09 -24.70 1.43
N ALA A 19 4.02 -24.89 0.52
CA ALA A 19 3.75 -25.47 -0.80
C ALA A 19 2.58 -24.78 -1.54
N GLY A 20 2.51 -23.42 -1.45
CA GLY A 20 1.48 -22.61 -2.09
C GLY A 20 0.12 -22.56 -1.36
N SER A 21 -0.05 -23.30 -0.27
CA SER A 21 -1.29 -23.31 0.51
C SER A 21 -1.13 -22.55 1.82
N LEU A 22 -2.15 -21.77 2.18
CA LEU A 22 -2.21 -21.05 3.47
C LEU A 22 -2.29 -22.08 4.60
N GLN A 23 -1.40 -21.95 5.60
CA GLN A 23 -1.29 -22.84 6.75
C GLN A 23 -1.65 -22.09 8.03
N ALA A 24 -2.64 -22.61 8.77
CA ALA A 24 -2.95 -22.10 10.08
C ALA A 24 -1.83 -22.46 11.06
N PRO A 25 -1.23 -21.49 11.81
CA PRO A 25 -0.37 -21.82 12.93
C PRO A 25 -1.19 -22.47 14.06
N GLY A 26 -0.57 -23.31 14.87
CA GLY A 26 -1.21 -23.89 16.08
C GLY A 26 -1.21 -22.92 17.24
N SER A 27 -0.09 -22.23 17.45
CA SER A 27 0.12 -21.22 18.48
C SER A 27 1.31 -20.33 18.11
N GLY A 28 1.57 -19.30 18.94
CA GLY A 28 2.77 -18.48 18.77
C GLY A 28 2.75 -17.24 19.63
N THR A 29 3.80 -16.45 19.48
CA THR A 29 3.96 -15.15 20.12
C THR A 29 4.30 -14.08 19.12
N PHE A 30 3.97 -12.85 19.49
CA PHE A 30 4.27 -11.64 18.75
C PHE A 30 5.15 -10.73 19.61
N SER A 31 6.17 -10.14 18.99
CA SER A 31 6.99 -9.08 19.57
C SER A 31 7.10 -7.93 18.57
N LEU A 32 7.19 -6.71 19.10
CA LEU A 32 7.44 -5.50 18.33
C LEU A 32 8.66 -4.80 18.90
N PHE A 33 9.65 -4.55 18.07
CA PHE A 33 10.89 -3.85 18.42
C PHE A 33 10.91 -2.47 17.79
N ASP A 34 11.39 -1.49 18.54
CA ASP A 34 11.68 -0.15 18.03
C ASP A 34 12.98 -0.12 17.19
N PRO A 35 13.33 1.02 16.58
CA PRO A 35 14.56 1.16 15.79
C PRO A 35 15.85 0.91 16.57
N ASP A 36 15.84 1.05 17.90
CA ASP A 36 16.98 0.80 18.77
C ASP A 36 17.07 -0.68 19.19
N GLY A 37 16.10 -1.50 18.77
CA GLY A 37 16.00 -2.92 19.08
C GLY A 37 15.41 -3.20 20.46
N VAL A 38 14.77 -2.23 21.08
CA VAL A 38 14.07 -2.40 22.37
C VAL A 38 12.68 -2.96 22.11
N ALA A 39 12.30 -4.01 22.86
CA ALA A 39 10.98 -4.60 22.76
C ALA A 39 9.92 -3.67 23.37
N VAL A 40 9.03 -3.16 22.53
CA VAL A 40 7.84 -2.36 22.93
C VAL A 40 6.66 -3.28 23.25
N VAL A 41 6.56 -4.38 22.51
CA VAL A 41 5.69 -5.52 22.83
C VAL A 41 6.59 -6.74 22.88
N ASP A 42 6.56 -7.48 23.98
CA ASP A 42 7.43 -8.63 24.17
C ASP A 42 6.64 -9.93 24.32
N ALA A 43 6.89 -10.85 23.42
CA ALA A 43 6.45 -12.25 23.41
C ALA A 43 4.96 -12.47 23.80
N GLN A 44 4.07 -11.58 23.37
CA GLN A 44 2.64 -11.69 23.65
C GLN A 44 1.98 -12.79 22.85
N ALA A 45 1.07 -13.54 23.47
CA ALA A 45 0.34 -14.62 22.82
C ALA A 45 -0.50 -14.08 21.66
N ILE A 46 -0.41 -14.76 20.51
CA ILE A 46 -1.23 -14.45 19.32
C ILE A 46 -2.60 -15.13 19.39
N THR A 47 -3.53 -14.64 18.57
CA THR A 47 -4.75 -15.37 18.22
C THR A 47 -4.61 -15.95 16.82
N VAL A 48 -5.31 -17.06 16.56
CA VAL A 48 -5.39 -17.67 15.22
C VAL A 48 -6.82 -17.55 14.71
N ALA A 49 -7.03 -16.80 13.65
CA ALA A 49 -8.33 -16.66 13.03
C ALA A 49 -8.20 -16.69 11.51
N SER A 50 -9.12 -17.33 10.81
CA SER A 50 -9.12 -17.48 9.35
C SER A 50 -7.78 -17.99 8.80
N SER A 51 -7.17 -18.98 9.48
CA SER A 51 -5.87 -19.56 9.16
C SER A 51 -4.68 -18.58 9.22
N ARG A 52 -4.82 -17.43 9.88
CA ARG A 52 -3.80 -16.39 10.02
C ARG A 52 -3.40 -16.21 11.48
N ALA A 53 -2.13 -15.94 11.74
CA ALA A 53 -1.68 -15.39 13.01
C ALA A 53 -2.13 -13.93 13.13
N GLN A 54 -2.68 -13.54 14.26
CA GLN A 54 -3.19 -12.20 14.52
C GLN A 54 -2.79 -11.72 15.90
N TYR A 55 -2.44 -10.44 15.98
CA TYR A 55 -2.21 -9.77 17.26
C TYR A 55 -2.75 -8.34 17.19
N THR A 56 -3.38 -7.87 18.27
CA THR A 56 -3.80 -6.46 18.37
C THR A 56 -2.76 -5.69 19.14
N ILE A 57 -2.02 -4.83 18.47
CA ILE A 57 -1.09 -3.89 19.11
C ILE A 57 -1.93 -2.82 19.79
N PRO A 58 -1.82 -2.66 21.14
CA PRO A 58 -2.59 -1.64 21.83
C PRO A 58 -2.02 -0.23 21.56
N ALA A 59 -2.88 0.77 21.57
CA ALA A 59 -2.51 2.19 21.38
C ALA A 59 -1.42 2.65 22.38
N SER A 60 -1.38 2.07 23.56
CA SER A 60 -0.38 2.36 24.59
C SER A 60 1.03 1.88 24.23
N ALA A 61 1.17 0.88 23.36
CA ALA A 61 2.47 0.39 22.91
C ALA A 61 3.14 1.36 21.94
N ILE A 62 2.35 2.09 21.13
CA ILE A 62 2.84 3.10 20.20
C ILE A 62 2.08 4.41 20.49
N PRO A 63 2.42 5.13 21.58
CA PRO A 63 1.73 6.36 21.96
C PRO A 63 1.91 7.47 20.90
N ILE A 64 1.06 8.51 20.94
CA ILE A 64 1.10 9.63 20.01
C ILE A 64 2.46 10.37 20.03
N SER A 65 3.20 10.30 21.13
CA SER A 65 4.53 10.87 21.27
C SER A 65 5.63 10.09 20.56
N THR A 66 5.35 8.86 20.10
CA THR A 66 6.33 8.04 19.37
C THR A 66 6.72 8.72 18.07
N PRO A 67 8.02 8.89 17.80
CA PRO A 67 8.49 9.44 16.52
C PRO A 67 8.00 8.59 15.33
N VAL A 68 7.61 9.28 14.25
CA VAL A 68 7.26 8.63 12.99
C VAL A 68 8.54 8.21 12.28
N GLY A 69 8.55 7.04 11.66
CA GLY A 69 9.71 6.60 10.89
C GLY A 69 9.78 5.10 10.72
N GLU A 70 10.80 4.69 9.97
CA GLU A 70 11.13 3.29 9.68
C GLU A 70 12.07 2.71 10.76
N GLY A 71 12.46 1.46 10.56
CA GLY A 71 13.39 0.76 11.46
C GLY A 71 12.71 -0.12 12.49
N TRP A 72 11.39 -0.07 12.59
CA TRP A 72 10.63 -0.96 13.45
C TRP A 72 10.63 -2.39 12.91
N GLN A 73 10.55 -3.38 13.80
CA GLN A 73 10.56 -4.79 13.42
C GLN A 73 9.51 -5.57 14.18
N GLU A 74 8.65 -6.25 13.44
CA GLU A 74 7.77 -7.29 13.99
C GLU A 74 8.49 -8.63 14.00
N GLU A 75 8.35 -9.37 15.07
CA GLU A 75 8.80 -10.75 15.19
C GLU A 75 7.63 -11.65 15.58
N TRP A 76 7.41 -12.68 14.81
CA TRP A 76 6.40 -13.69 15.02
C TRP A 76 7.06 -15.04 15.22
N VAL A 77 6.94 -15.62 16.39
CA VAL A 77 7.40 -16.98 16.70
C VAL A 77 6.20 -17.90 16.66
N LEU A 78 6.07 -18.68 15.58
CA LEU A 78 4.89 -19.49 15.30
C LEU A 78 5.22 -20.97 15.39
N THR A 79 4.37 -21.71 16.09
CA THR A 79 4.45 -23.18 16.16
C THR A 79 3.34 -23.77 15.31
N SER A 80 3.71 -24.61 14.35
CA SER A 80 2.76 -25.34 13.51
C SER A 80 2.02 -26.42 14.32
N PRO A 81 0.87 -26.92 13.85
CA PRO A 81 0.17 -28.04 14.47
C PRO A 81 1.05 -29.30 14.64
N GLY A 82 2.07 -29.47 13.79
CA GLY A 82 3.07 -30.52 13.90
C GLY A 82 4.21 -30.27 14.89
N GLY A 83 4.15 -29.21 15.72
CA GLY A 83 5.13 -28.92 16.77
C GLY A 83 6.40 -28.21 16.29
N VAL A 84 6.52 -27.89 14.99
CA VAL A 84 7.69 -27.17 14.45
C VAL A 84 7.52 -25.67 14.67
N THR A 85 8.47 -25.08 15.39
CA THR A 85 8.51 -23.63 15.64
C THR A 85 9.38 -22.92 14.61
N ARG A 86 8.91 -21.76 14.13
CA ARG A 86 9.61 -20.88 13.18
C ARG A 86 9.46 -19.43 13.57
N THR A 87 10.51 -18.66 13.36
CA THR A 87 10.51 -17.20 13.58
C THR A 87 10.41 -16.50 12.22
N PHE A 88 9.46 -15.57 12.12
CA PHE A 88 9.28 -14.70 10.97
C PHE A 88 9.51 -13.25 11.42
N ARG A 89 10.28 -12.52 10.64
CA ARG A 89 10.55 -11.10 10.89
C ARG A 89 10.06 -10.28 9.72
N ARG A 90 9.38 -9.17 10.04
CA ARG A 90 8.85 -8.23 9.05
C ARG A 90 9.22 -6.81 9.47
N SER A 91 9.73 -6.03 8.52
CA SER A 91 9.97 -4.60 8.74
C SER A 91 8.66 -3.87 8.91
N ALA A 92 8.62 -2.92 9.83
CA ALA A 92 7.49 -2.03 10.06
C ALA A 92 7.95 -0.56 10.10
N ALA A 93 6.99 0.34 9.96
CA ALA A 93 7.20 1.77 10.10
C ALA A 93 6.05 2.37 10.92
N VAL A 94 6.39 3.20 11.90
CA VAL A 94 5.39 3.97 12.65
C VAL A 94 5.01 5.19 11.83
N VAL A 95 3.70 5.40 11.68
CA VAL A 95 3.13 6.42 10.81
C VAL A 95 2.05 7.24 11.52
N LEU A 96 1.76 8.43 11.02
CA LEU A 96 0.63 9.23 11.49
C LEU A 96 -0.70 8.61 11.06
N ARG A 97 -0.76 8.22 9.80
CA ARG A 97 -1.88 7.49 9.19
C ARG A 97 -1.33 6.55 8.13
N ALA A 98 -1.83 5.34 8.11
CA ALA A 98 -1.54 4.41 7.03
C ALA A 98 -2.23 4.91 5.75
N LEU A 99 -1.49 4.90 4.65
CA LEU A 99 -2.05 5.16 3.34
C LEU A 99 -2.96 3.97 2.95
N PHE A 100 -4.14 4.25 2.45
CA PHE A 100 -5.15 3.22 2.12
C PHE A 100 -5.68 3.41 0.68
N PRO A 101 -6.13 2.33 0.02
CA PRO A 101 -6.76 2.44 -1.28
C PRO A 101 -8.11 3.19 -1.16
N VAL A 102 -8.34 4.14 -2.07
CA VAL A 102 -9.54 4.98 -2.11
C VAL A 102 -10.49 4.58 -3.25
N VAL A 103 -10.31 3.37 -3.77
CA VAL A 103 -11.14 2.78 -4.84
C VAL A 103 -11.85 1.57 -4.28
N THR A 104 -13.11 1.43 -4.64
CA THR A 104 -14.00 0.33 -4.24
C THR A 104 -14.65 -0.30 -5.46
N ASP A 105 -15.30 -1.46 -5.30
CA ASP A 105 -16.13 -2.09 -6.36
C ASP A 105 -17.17 -1.11 -6.92
N ALA A 106 -17.79 -0.29 -6.07
CA ALA A 106 -18.79 0.67 -6.50
C ALA A 106 -18.22 1.73 -7.47
N ASP A 107 -16.96 2.10 -7.31
CA ASP A 107 -16.28 3.01 -8.24
C ASP A 107 -16.07 2.36 -9.62
N LEU A 108 -15.74 1.07 -9.65
CA LEU A 108 -15.58 0.32 -10.90
C LEU A 108 -16.92 0.18 -11.62
N LEU A 109 -17.98 -0.19 -10.90
CA LEU A 109 -19.35 -0.32 -11.42
C LEU A 109 -19.92 1.03 -11.88
N ALA A 110 -19.53 2.13 -11.25
CA ALA A 110 -19.90 3.47 -11.70
C ALA A 110 -19.27 3.83 -13.05
N CYS A 111 -18.08 3.29 -13.35
CA CYS A 111 -17.45 3.47 -14.66
C CYS A 111 -18.02 2.52 -15.72
N TYR A 112 -18.29 1.28 -15.33
CA TYR A 112 -18.74 0.20 -16.22
C TYR A 112 -19.79 -0.66 -15.49
N SER A 113 -21.06 -0.40 -15.71
CA SER A 113 -22.16 -1.15 -15.09
C SER A 113 -22.15 -2.64 -15.44
N ASP A 114 -21.68 -2.97 -16.65
CA ASP A 114 -21.60 -4.34 -17.14
C ASP A 114 -20.61 -5.22 -16.35
N LEU A 115 -19.72 -4.61 -15.55
CA LEU A 115 -18.78 -5.37 -14.73
C LEU A 115 -19.49 -6.26 -13.70
N ASP A 116 -20.70 -5.91 -13.27
CA ASP A 116 -21.44 -6.77 -12.34
C ASP A 116 -21.82 -8.12 -12.97
N ASP A 117 -22.24 -8.08 -14.24
CA ASP A 117 -22.58 -9.28 -15.03
C ASP A 117 -21.33 -10.05 -15.50
N LEU A 118 -20.23 -9.36 -15.69
CA LEU A 118 -18.96 -9.96 -16.18
C LEU A 118 -18.12 -10.57 -15.05
N ARG A 119 -18.53 -10.42 -13.80
CA ARG A 119 -17.77 -10.95 -12.66
C ARG A 119 -17.73 -12.48 -12.71
N PRO A 120 -16.55 -13.10 -12.63
CA PRO A 120 -16.44 -14.55 -12.54
C PRO A 120 -17.29 -15.11 -11.40
N ALA A 121 -17.98 -16.23 -11.63
CA ALA A 121 -18.93 -16.82 -10.68
C ALA A 121 -18.29 -17.26 -9.35
N ASP A 122 -16.98 -17.47 -9.34
CA ASP A 122 -16.19 -17.82 -8.16
C ASP A 122 -15.70 -16.60 -7.36
N ARG A 123 -15.99 -15.39 -7.83
CA ARG A 123 -15.58 -14.12 -7.19
C ARG A 123 -16.79 -13.30 -6.79
N THR A 124 -16.77 -12.77 -5.57
CA THR A 124 -17.82 -11.89 -5.03
C THR A 124 -17.49 -10.40 -5.17
N SER A 125 -16.25 -10.06 -5.50
CA SER A 125 -15.78 -8.67 -5.65
C SER A 125 -14.57 -8.58 -6.57
N TYR A 126 -14.20 -7.34 -6.92
CA TYR A 126 -12.98 -7.01 -7.65
C TYR A 126 -11.80 -6.64 -6.73
N GLN A 127 -11.92 -6.93 -5.42
CA GLN A 127 -10.94 -6.51 -4.41
C GLN A 127 -9.51 -6.97 -4.73
N ASP A 128 -9.32 -8.17 -5.28
CA ASP A 128 -7.98 -8.68 -5.65
C ASP A 128 -7.28 -7.79 -6.68
N TYR A 129 -8.04 -7.23 -7.65
CA TYR A 129 -7.49 -6.31 -8.65
C TYR A 129 -7.21 -4.93 -8.05
N ILE A 130 -8.06 -4.46 -7.13
CA ILE A 130 -7.87 -3.21 -6.39
C ILE A 130 -6.59 -3.33 -5.54
N ASP A 131 -6.41 -4.44 -4.84
CA ASP A 131 -5.24 -4.71 -4.02
C ASP A 131 -3.95 -4.80 -4.86
N GLU A 132 -4.03 -5.42 -6.04
CA GLU A 132 -2.88 -5.48 -6.96
C GLU A 132 -2.55 -4.09 -7.53
N ALA A 133 -3.56 -3.33 -7.94
CA ALA A 133 -3.37 -1.95 -8.39
C ALA A 133 -2.73 -1.11 -7.29
N TRP A 134 -3.21 -1.25 -6.05
CA TRP A 134 -2.66 -0.57 -4.89
C TRP A 134 -1.19 -0.92 -4.64
N ARG A 135 -0.83 -2.20 -4.69
CA ARG A 135 0.58 -2.64 -4.60
C ARG A 135 1.46 -1.96 -5.64
N ARG A 136 0.95 -1.77 -6.86
CA ARG A 136 1.67 -1.05 -7.93
C ARG A 136 1.81 0.44 -7.64
N VAL A 137 0.79 1.09 -7.06
CA VAL A 137 0.87 2.48 -6.58
C VAL A 137 2.00 2.62 -5.57
N ILE A 138 1.97 1.79 -4.53
CA ILE A 138 2.98 1.79 -3.47
C ILE A 138 4.39 1.56 -4.04
N GLY A 139 4.54 0.52 -4.88
CA GLY A 139 5.82 0.22 -5.51
C GLY A 139 6.36 1.38 -6.36
N ARG A 140 5.49 2.10 -7.07
CA ARG A 140 5.88 3.27 -7.85
C ARG A 140 6.27 4.48 -7.00
N LEU A 141 5.59 4.72 -5.88
CA LEU A 141 5.98 5.77 -4.94
C LEU A 141 7.38 5.49 -4.38
N VAL A 142 7.60 4.27 -3.89
CA VAL A 142 8.91 3.85 -3.34
C VAL A 142 10.01 3.93 -4.40
N ALA A 143 9.76 3.47 -5.63
CA ALA A 143 10.73 3.56 -6.74
C ALA A 143 11.09 5.01 -7.11
N ARG A 144 10.29 5.99 -6.70
CA ARG A 144 10.55 7.43 -6.87
C ARG A 144 11.16 8.07 -5.64
N GLY A 145 11.54 7.29 -4.63
CA GLY A 145 12.07 7.79 -3.36
C GLY A 145 11.02 8.50 -2.51
N LYS A 146 9.72 8.25 -2.76
CA LYS A 146 8.64 8.78 -1.93
C LYS A 146 8.12 7.70 -1.01
N PHE A 147 8.15 7.98 0.28
CA PHE A 147 7.62 7.06 1.29
C PHE A 147 6.09 7.15 1.33
N PRO A 148 5.36 6.04 1.13
CA PRO A 148 3.89 6.07 1.07
C PRO A 148 3.26 6.65 2.34
N TYR A 149 3.84 6.40 3.52
CA TYR A 149 3.33 6.87 4.80
C TYR A 149 3.49 8.39 5.03
N LEU A 150 4.23 9.09 4.17
CA LEU A 150 4.36 10.55 4.18
C LEU A 150 3.37 11.23 3.22
N VAL A 151 2.59 10.48 2.47
CA VAL A 151 1.53 11.01 1.61
C VAL A 151 0.31 11.29 2.48
N LEU A 152 -0.06 12.56 2.62
CA LEU A 152 -1.18 13.01 3.47
C LEU A 152 -2.54 13.01 2.76
N ASP A 153 -2.54 12.92 1.43
CA ASP A 153 -3.74 12.98 0.59
C ASP A 153 -3.90 11.69 -0.23
N PRO A 154 -4.53 10.63 0.31
CA PRO A 154 -4.74 9.39 -0.43
C PRO A 154 -5.68 9.56 -1.63
N TRP A 155 -6.56 10.59 -1.61
CA TRP A 155 -7.51 10.85 -2.70
C TRP A 155 -6.83 11.31 -3.99
N SER A 156 -5.67 11.92 -3.89
CA SER A 156 -4.87 12.29 -5.07
C SER A 156 -4.42 11.06 -5.89
N LEU A 157 -4.36 9.88 -5.26
CA LEU A 157 -3.96 8.62 -5.90
C LEU A 157 -5.15 7.89 -6.56
N ARG A 158 -6.39 8.37 -6.35
CA ARG A 158 -7.61 7.67 -6.76
C ARG A 158 -7.68 7.41 -8.26
N GLU A 159 -7.46 8.43 -9.08
CA GLU A 159 -7.54 8.31 -10.54
C GLU A 159 -6.55 7.26 -11.06
N TYR A 160 -5.30 7.35 -10.64
CA TYR A 160 -4.29 6.38 -11.04
C TYR A 160 -4.63 4.96 -10.58
N THR A 161 -5.14 4.80 -9.35
CA THR A 161 -5.53 3.49 -8.81
C THR A 161 -6.72 2.92 -9.59
N LEU A 162 -7.75 3.72 -9.85
CA LEU A 162 -8.94 3.32 -10.59
C LEU A 162 -8.58 2.85 -12.00
N GLU A 163 -7.84 3.65 -12.74
CA GLU A 163 -7.43 3.34 -14.11
C GLU A 163 -6.53 2.10 -14.17
N THR A 164 -5.64 1.93 -13.18
CA THR A 164 -4.80 0.73 -13.08
C THR A 164 -5.63 -0.50 -12.79
N THR A 165 -6.64 -0.39 -11.91
CA THR A 165 -7.55 -1.50 -11.59
C THR A 165 -8.35 -1.92 -12.83
N LEU A 166 -8.96 -0.96 -13.54
CA LEU A 166 -9.70 -1.24 -14.78
C LEU A 166 -8.82 -1.89 -15.84
N ALA A 167 -7.57 -1.42 -15.98
CA ALA A 167 -6.62 -2.03 -16.90
C ALA A 167 -6.32 -3.50 -16.56
N LEU A 168 -6.24 -3.83 -15.27
CA LEU A 168 -6.03 -5.22 -14.81
C LEU A 168 -7.25 -6.09 -15.07
N VAL A 169 -8.44 -5.60 -14.74
CA VAL A 169 -9.72 -6.31 -14.95
C VAL A 169 -9.90 -6.63 -16.43
N PHE A 170 -9.76 -5.64 -17.31
CA PHE A 170 -9.94 -5.85 -18.75
C PHE A 170 -8.81 -6.67 -19.39
N ALA A 171 -7.59 -6.62 -18.86
CA ALA A 171 -6.52 -7.50 -19.33
C ALA A 171 -6.81 -8.97 -19.00
N ASP A 172 -7.37 -9.26 -17.84
CA ASP A 172 -7.79 -10.62 -17.46
C ASP A 172 -8.95 -11.10 -18.34
N PHE A 173 -9.96 -10.26 -18.55
CA PHE A 173 -11.09 -10.58 -19.43
C PHE A 173 -10.64 -10.79 -20.90
N GLY A 174 -9.73 -9.95 -21.39
CA GLY A 174 -9.17 -10.11 -22.73
C GLY A 174 -8.43 -11.43 -22.91
N SER A 175 -7.77 -11.92 -21.86
CA SER A 175 -7.07 -13.20 -21.88
C SER A 175 -8.00 -14.40 -21.74
N SER A 176 -9.07 -14.26 -20.96
CA SER A 176 -9.99 -15.39 -20.64
C SER A 176 -11.11 -15.57 -21.65
N VAL A 177 -11.67 -14.46 -22.18
CA VAL A 177 -12.80 -14.49 -23.14
C VAL A 177 -12.32 -14.39 -24.58
N GLY A 178 -11.10 -13.91 -24.82
CA GLY A 178 -10.51 -13.79 -26.17
C GLY A 178 -11.12 -12.70 -27.04
N GLU A 179 -11.90 -11.77 -26.48
CA GLU A 179 -12.51 -10.67 -27.21
C GLU A 179 -11.56 -9.47 -27.32
N GLY A 180 -11.31 -9.03 -28.54
CA GLY A 180 -10.44 -7.87 -28.86
C GLY A 180 -10.86 -6.57 -28.15
N ARG A 181 -12.18 -6.37 -27.90
CA ARG A 181 -12.72 -5.23 -27.15
C ARG A 181 -12.08 -5.05 -25.78
N TYR A 182 -11.92 -6.13 -25.02
CA TYR A 182 -11.33 -6.04 -23.67
C TYR A 182 -9.84 -5.75 -23.72
N VAL A 183 -9.14 -6.23 -24.72
CA VAL A 183 -7.73 -5.89 -24.96
C VAL A 183 -7.57 -4.39 -25.26
N GLU A 184 -8.44 -3.83 -26.09
CA GLU A 184 -8.45 -2.39 -26.40
C GLU A 184 -8.76 -1.55 -25.17
N LEU A 185 -9.75 -1.94 -24.36
CA LEU A 185 -10.07 -1.29 -23.10
C LEU A 185 -8.89 -1.33 -22.10
N ALA A 186 -8.25 -2.49 -21.97
CA ALA A 186 -7.06 -2.62 -21.13
C ALA A 186 -5.94 -1.66 -21.54
N GLU A 187 -5.67 -1.55 -22.85
CA GLU A 187 -4.63 -0.64 -23.37
C GLU A 187 -5.04 0.83 -23.20
N MET A 188 -6.32 1.16 -23.38
CA MET A 188 -6.84 2.50 -23.12
C MET A 188 -6.61 2.89 -21.66
N HIS A 189 -7.03 2.06 -20.71
CA HIS A 189 -6.87 2.33 -19.28
C HIS A 189 -5.41 2.38 -18.86
N LYS A 190 -4.52 1.56 -19.43
CA LYS A 190 -3.07 1.68 -19.20
C LYS A 190 -2.52 3.05 -19.61
N ARG A 191 -2.97 3.58 -20.75
CA ARG A 191 -2.54 4.92 -21.24
C ARG A 191 -3.08 6.01 -20.32
N THR A 192 -4.34 5.92 -19.91
CA THR A 192 -4.96 6.87 -18.97
C THR A 192 -4.29 6.82 -17.62
N ALA A 193 -4.01 5.64 -17.08
CA ALA A 193 -3.24 5.47 -15.85
C ALA A 193 -1.85 6.11 -15.96
N ALA A 194 -1.15 5.93 -17.09
CA ALA A 194 0.15 6.55 -17.30
C ALA A 194 0.06 8.09 -17.37
N ALA A 195 -1.02 8.63 -17.90
CA ALA A 195 -1.29 10.08 -17.92
C ALA A 195 -1.62 10.59 -16.50
N ALA A 196 -2.51 9.91 -15.78
CA ALA A 196 -2.85 10.23 -14.40
C ALA A 196 -1.60 10.24 -13.50
N TRP A 197 -0.71 9.25 -13.65
CA TRP A 197 0.55 9.21 -12.93
C TRP A 197 1.48 10.38 -13.26
N ARG A 198 1.56 10.80 -14.51
CA ARG A 198 2.39 11.96 -14.91
C ARG A 198 1.87 13.28 -14.36
N ASN A 199 0.55 13.39 -14.24
CA ASN A 199 -0.11 14.59 -13.72
C ASN A 199 -0.34 14.55 -12.21
N LEU A 200 0.09 13.47 -11.54
CA LEU A 200 -0.13 13.24 -10.13
C LEU A 200 0.56 14.30 -9.27
N ASN A 201 -0.23 14.99 -8.47
CA ASN A 201 0.22 15.90 -7.42
C ASN A 201 -0.42 15.49 -6.10
N PHE A 202 0.37 15.35 -5.06
CA PHE A 202 -0.11 14.97 -3.73
C PHE A 202 0.53 15.84 -2.64
N ILE A 203 -0.10 15.87 -1.49
CA ILE A 203 0.43 16.53 -0.29
C ILE A 203 1.40 15.58 0.39
N TYR A 204 2.62 16.03 0.65
CA TYR A 204 3.70 15.23 1.20
C TYR A 204 4.27 15.87 2.47
N ASP A 205 4.49 15.05 3.49
CA ASP A 205 5.03 15.43 4.80
C ASP A 205 6.48 14.96 4.91
N GLU A 206 7.42 15.77 4.41
CA GLU A 206 8.84 15.45 4.42
C GLU A 206 9.47 15.61 5.82
N ASP A 207 8.87 16.49 6.64
CA ASP A 207 9.37 16.81 7.99
C ASP A 207 8.82 15.87 9.07
N HIS A 208 7.92 14.95 8.72
CA HIS A 208 7.28 13.97 9.62
C HIS A 208 6.49 14.62 10.77
N ASP A 209 5.98 15.82 10.58
CA ASP A 209 5.23 16.58 11.59
C ASP A 209 3.71 16.51 11.43
N GLY A 210 3.23 15.82 10.41
CA GLY A 210 1.81 15.70 10.07
C GLY A 210 1.26 16.89 9.30
N ARG A 211 2.12 17.74 8.79
CA ARG A 211 1.77 18.93 8.02
C ARG A 211 2.39 18.88 6.63
N PRO A 212 1.79 19.56 5.65
CA PRO A 212 2.39 19.65 4.33
C PRO A 212 3.75 20.36 4.37
N SER A 213 4.81 19.70 3.91
CA SER A 213 6.12 20.34 3.76
C SER A 213 6.09 21.42 2.68
N GLY A 214 6.99 22.40 2.77
CA GLY A 214 7.14 23.42 1.74
C GLY A 214 5.98 24.40 1.60
N ASN A 215 5.42 24.90 2.70
CA ASN A 215 4.33 25.89 2.72
C ASN A 215 3.03 25.42 2.03
N GLY A 216 2.69 24.15 2.15
CA GLY A 216 1.47 23.57 1.58
C GLY A 216 1.55 23.31 0.07
N LYS A 217 2.73 23.34 -0.51
CA LYS A 217 2.90 22.95 -1.91
C LYS A 217 2.66 21.45 -2.08
N ARG A 218 1.88 21.11 -3.10
CA ARG A 218 1.73 19.72 -3.53
C ARG A 218 3.03 19.23 -4.15
N ASP A 219 3.45 18.05 -3.78
CA ASP A 219 4.57 17.38 -4.42
C ASP A 219 4.12 16.67 -5.71
N SER A 220 5.01 16.57 -6.66
CA SER A 220 4.73 15.88 -7.94
C SER A 220 5.45 14.55 -7.99
N ALA A 221 4.77 13.52 -8.46
CA ALA A 221 5.38 12.23 -8.75
C ALA A 221 6.48 12.32 -9.82
N HIS A 222 6.42 13.35 -10.65
CA HIS A 222 7.44 13.69 -11.64
C HIS A 222 7.90 15.12 -11.41
N PRO A 223 9.03 15.35 -10.71
CA PRO A 223 9.55 16.69 -10.55
C PRO A 223 9.86 17.30 -11.91
N VAL A 224 9.29 18.45 -12.18
CA VAL A 224 9.59 19.21 -13.39
C VAL A 224 10.95 19.88 -13.18
N ILE A 225 11.96 19.40 -13.86
CA ILE A 225 13.25 20.08 -13.91
C ILE A 225 13.10 21.29 -14.82
N TYR A 226 12.94 22.46 -14.25
CA TYR A 226 13.11 23.70 -15.02
C TYR A 226 14.60 23.86 -15.30
N LEU A 227 15.01 23.60 -16.50
CA LEU A 227 16.28 24.09 -17.01
C LEU A 227 16.15 25.61 -17.04
N SER A 228 16.57 26.27 -15.96
CA SER A 228 16.67 27.73 -15.98
C SER A 228 17.53 28.11 -17.15
N ASN A 229 16.99 28.89 -18.05
CA ASN A 229 17.76 29.44 -19.16
C ASN A 229 19.07 29.99 -18.66
N ALA A 230 20.16 29.52 -19.25
CA ALA A 230 21.44 30.16 -19.10
C ALA A 230 21.25 31.67 -19.25
N LYS A 231 21.84 32.43 -18.35
CA LYS A 231 21.84 33.90 -18.39
C LYS A 231 22.10 34.30 -19.85
N ARG A 232 21.13 34.95 -20.47
CA ARG A 232 21.35 35.59 -21.77
C ARG A 232 22.53 36.51 -21.58
N GLY A 233 23.70 36.10 -22.08
CA GLY A 233 24.85 36.95 -22.16
C GLY A 233 24.45 38.22 -22.92
N ARG A 234 24.51 39.39 -22.28
CA ARG A 234 24.37 40.66 -22.98
C ARG A 234 25.52 40.70 -24.00
N TRP A 235 25.18 40.50 -25.27
CA TRP A 235 26.06 40.89 -26.35
C TRP A 235 26.18 42.41 -26.30
N ARG A 236 27.34 42.88 -25.86
CA ARG A 236 27.70 44.29 -26.06
C ARG A 236 28.36 44.36 -27.43
N TYR A 237 27.77 45.10 -28.36
CA TYR A 237 28.41 45.58 -29.56
C TYR A 237 29.37 46.71 -29.19
#